data_9c3641b280596f98a7f96d8506e99f83
#
_entry.id   9c3641b280596f98a7f96d8506e99f83
#
_cell.length_a   1.000
_cell.length_b   1.000
_cell.length_c   1.000
_cell.angle_alpha   90.00
_cell.angle_beta   90.00
_cell.angle_gamma   90.00
#
_symmetry.space_group_name_H-M   'P 1'
#
loop_
_entity.id
_entity.type
_entity.pdbx_description
1 polymer ?
#
loop_
_entity_poly.entity_id
_entity_poly.type
_entity_poly.pdbx_seq_one_letter_code
_entity_poly.pdbx_strand_id
1 'polypeptide(L)'
;VVSRAIENTAAQGATASHSFIGGKKALLCYAAPAPSLMTPTAGYQFSWSGFMGQTNAFGVATKRFFIDELESTRVEAQMAFDMKLVSADLGYFWDSIVA
;
A
#
# COMPACT_ATOMS: atom_id res chain seq x y z
N VAL A 1 11.31 9.20 3.70
CA VAL A 1 11.26 8.13 2.69
C VAL A 1 11.06 8.75 1.33
N VAL A 2 11.88 8.41 0.36
CA VAL A 2 11.76 8.85 -1.03
C VAL A 2 11.26 7.68 -1.87
N SER A 3 10.16 7.87 -2.59
CA SER A 3 9.67 6.85 -3.51
C SER A 3 10.61 6.75 -4.72
N ARG A 4 11.16 5.56 -4.93
CA ARG A 4 11.96 5.21 -6.11
C ARG A 4 11.19 4.31 -7.08
N ALA A 5 9.91 4.10 -6.83
CA ALA A 5 9.08 3.28 -7.69
C ALA A 5 8.84 3.99 -9.03
N ILE A 6 8.97 3.25 -10.08
CA ILE A 6 8.77 3.69 -11.46
C ILE A 6 7.61 2.91 -12.04
N GLU A 7 6.70 3.59 -12.70
CA GLU A 7 5.63 2.97 -13.46
C GLU A 7 5.90 3.08 -14.96
N ASN A 8 5.47 2.09 -15.70
CA ASN A 8 5.43 2.15 -17.16
C ASN A 8 4.00 2.49 -17.58
N THR A 9 3.82 3.67 -18.12
CA THR A 9 2.52 4.20 -18.57
C THR A 9 2.23 3.94 -20.04
N ALA A 10 3.10 3.22 -20.74
CA ALA A 10 2.91 2.90 -22.15
C ALA A 10 1.74 1.93 -22.36
N ALA A 11 0.93 2.18 -23.39
CA ALA A 11 -0.08 1.24 -23.84
C ALA A 11 0.58 0.01 -24.49
N GLN A 12 -0.18 -1.08 -24.58
CA GLN A 12 0.30 -2.32 -25.23
C GLN A 12 0.77 -2.05 -26.68
N GLY A 13 2.01 -2.43 -26.96
CA GLY A 13 2.63 -2.23 -28.29
C GLY A 13 3.25 -0.85 -28.51
N ALA A 14 3.17 0.08 -27.55
CA ALA A 14 3.82 1.37 -27.62
C ALA A 14 5.24 1.34 -27.01
N THR A 15 6.05 2.35 -27.34
CA THR A 15 7.38 2.52 -26.74
C THR A 15 7.25 2.73 -25.22
N ALA A 16 8.08 2.03 -24.44
CA ALA A 16 8.06 2.12 -22.99
C ALA A 16 8.26 3.57 -22.51
N SER A 17 7.37 4.02 -21.64
CA SER A 17 7.43 5.32 -21.00
C SER A 17 7.48 5.13 -19.48
N HIS A 18 8.54 5.60 -18.85
CA HIS A 18 8.78 5.42 -17.43
C HIS A 18 8.67 6.75 -16.71
N SER A 19 7.94 6.77 -15.61
CA SER A 19 7.82 7.92 -14.72
C SER A 19 7.91 7.50 -13.26
N PHE A 20 8.38 8.41 -12.39
CA PHE A 20 8.35 8.20 -10.96
C PHE A 20 6.93 8.41 -10.44
N ILE A 21 6.42 7.46 -9.63
CA ILE A 21 5.06 7.53 -9.06
C ILE A 21 4.87 8.66 -8.04
N GLY A 22 5.95 9.13 -7.41
CA GLY A 22 5.89 10.18 -6.39
C GLY A 22 5.59 11.58 -6.95
N GLY A 23 5.91 11.82 -8.22
CA GLY A 23 5.72 13.13 -8.86
C GLY A 23 6.44 14.26 -8.11
N LYS A 24 5.79 15.43 -8.08
CA LYS A 24 6.31 16.65 -7.43
C LYS A 24 5.73 16.88 -6.02
N LYS A 25 5.13 15.86 -5.42
CA LYS A 25 4.40 15.96 -4.16
C LYS A 25 5.26 15.50 -2.98
N ALA A 26 5.07 16.11 -1.82
CA ALA A 26 5.65 15.64 -0.58
C ALA A 26 4.67 15.69 0.57
N LEU A 27 4.84 14.74 1.46
CA LEU A 27 4.08 14.64 2.70
C LEU A 27 5.06 14.59 3.87
N LEU A 28 4.91 15.52 4.79
CA LEU A 28 5.53 15.47 6.10
C LEU A 28 4.47 15.06 7.12
N CYS A 29 4.69 13.96 7.81
CA CYS A 29 3.75 13.50 8.81
C CYS A 29 4.49 12.92 10.03
N TYR A 30 3.86 13.05 11.19
CA TYR A 30 4.31 12.40 12.40
C TYR A 30 3.70 11.01 12.47
N ALA A 31 4.55 10.00 12.54
CA ALA A 31 4.14 8.61 12.75
C ALA A 31 4.62 8.15 14.12
N ALA A 32 3.70 7.65 14.93
CA ALA A 32 4.05 7.09 16.23
C ALA A 32 4.93 5.83 16.05
N PRO A 33 5.98 5.66 16.88
CA PRO A 33 6.88 4.51 16.77
C PRO A 33 6.21 3.17 17.10
N ALA A 34 5.13 3.19 17.88
CA ALA A 34 4.31 2.03 18.17
C ALA A 34 2.82 2.40 18.17
N PRO A 35 1.95 1.52 17.62
CA PRO A 35 0.52 1.79 17.63
C PRO A 35 -0.03 1.77 19.06
N SER A 36 -0.75 2.82 19.43
CA SER A 36 -1.40 2.94 20.73
C SER A 36 -2.60 3.88 20.64
N LEU A 37 -3.62 3.63 21.47
CA LEU A 37 -4.80 4.50 21.57
C LEU A 37 -4.47 5.87 22.19
N MET A 38 -3.40 5.95 22.98
CA MET A 38 -3.02 7.16 23.73
C MET A 38 -1.91 7.96 23.05
N THR A 39 -1.32 7.45 21.97
CA THR A 39 -0.23 8.13 21.27
C THR A 39 -0.75 8.77 19.99
N PRO A 40 -0.62 10.09 19.83
CA PRO A 40 -1.07 10.75 18.61
C PRO A 40 -0.23 10.33 17.41
N THR A 41 -0.89 10.17 16.27
CA THR A 41 -0.26 9.88 14.98
C THR A 41 -1.09 10.49 13.85
N ALA A 42 -0.47 10.81 12.74
CA ALA A 42 -1.17 11.38 11.59
C ALA A 42 -2.19 10.40 10.99
N GLY A 43 -1.83 9.13 10.91
CA GLY A 43 -2.73 8.11 10.37
C GLY A 43 -2.31 6.70 10.73
N TYR A 44 -3.25 5.78 10.54
CA TYR A 44 -3.07 4.35 10.71
C TYR A 44 -3.55 3.59 9.48
N GLN A 45 -2.89 2.49 9.22
CA GLN A 45 -3.42 1.44 8.37
C GLN A 45 -3.98 0.34 9.27
N PHE A 46 -5.28 0.10 9.17
CA PHE A 46 -5.97 -0.97 9.87
C PHE A 46 -6.02 -2.19 8.96
N SER A 47 -5.59 -3.33 9.44
CA SER A 47 -5.72 -4.62 8.75
C SER A 47 -6.66 -5.54 9.53
N TRP A 48 -7.55 -6.23 8.81
CA TRP A 48 -8.46 -7.17 9.42
C TRP A 48 -7.91 -8.58 9.33
N SER A 49 -7.24 -9.03 10.39
CA SER A 49 -6.64 -10.37 10.48
C SER A 49 -7.66 -11.51 10.57
N GLY A 50 -8.88 -11.23 11.04
CA GLY A 50 -9.98 -12.22 11.13
C GLY A 50 -10.72 -12.48 9.83
N PHE A 51 -10.42 -11.75 8.76
CA PHE A 51 -11.01 -11.96 7.46
C PHE A 51 -10.48 -13.27 6.85
N MET A 52 -11.38 -14.16 6.42
CA MET A 52 -11.08 -15.44 5.79
C MET A 52 -10.37 -16.48 6.67
N GLY A 53 -10.38 -16.35 8.00
CA GLY A 53 -9.93 -17.39 8.93
C GLY A 53 -8.44 -17.70 8.92
N GLN A 54 -7.61 -16.87 8.31
CA GLN A 54 -6.16 -17.03 8.29
C GLN A 54 -5.48 -15.82 8.90
N THR A 55 -4.67 -16.06 9.91
CA THR A 55 -3.96 -15.03 10.66
C THR A 55 -2.48 -15.06 10.30
N ASN A 56 -2.06 -14.17 9.42
CA ASN A 56 -0.64 -13.86 9.29
C ASN A 56 -0.35 -12.49 9.89
N ALA A 57 0.93 -12.21 10.23
CA ALA A 57 1.38 -10.98 10.85
C ALA A 57 0.98 -9.71 10.08
N PHE A 58 0.71 -9.83 8.78
CA PHE A 58 0.33 -8.71 7.89
C PHE A 58 -1.13 -8.74 7.44
N GLY A 59 -1.95 -9.66 7.96
CA GLY A 59 -3.35 -9.81 7.54
C GLY A 59 -3.52 -10.28 6.09
N VAL A 60 -2.53 -10.98 5.54
CA VAL A 60 -2.57 -11.54 4.18
C VAL A 60 -2.91 -13.02 4.25
N ALA A 61 -3.98 -13.42 3.59
CA ALA A 61 -4.35 -14.81 3.40
C ALA A 61 -3.84 -15.30 2.04
N THR A 62 -3.06 -16.36 2.02
CA THR A 62 -2.57 -17.00 0.80
C THR A 62 -3.22 -18.35 0.59
N LYS A 63 -3.73 -18.58 -0.60
CA LYS A 63 -4.26 -19.86 -1.04
C LYS A 63 -3.47 -20.36 -2.23
N ARG A 64 -3.25 -21.67 -2.26
CA ARG A 64 -2.58 -22.33 -3.38
C ARG A 64 -3.41 -23.56 -3.76
N PHE A 65 -3.78 -23.67 -5.01
CA PHE A 65 -4.50 -24.82 -5.54
C PHE A 65 -4.07 -25.12 -6.97
N PHE A 66 -4.12 -26.39 -7.31
CA PHE A 66 -3.80 -26.88 -8.63
C PHE A 66 -5.07 -26.86 -9.49
N ILE A 67 -4.94 -26.41 -10.75
CA ILE A 67 -6.00 -26.40 -11.75
C ILE A 67 -5.65 -27.46 -12.79
N ASP A 68 -6.36 -28.58 -12.79
CA ASP A 68 -6.09 -29.72 -13.66
C ASP A 68 -6.28 -29.36 -15.15
N GLU A 69 -7.28 -28.54 -15.46
CA GLU A 69 -7.59 -28.14 -16.84
C GLU A 69 -6.46 -27.32 -17.50
N LEU A 70 -5.66 -26.61 -16.70
CA LEU A 70 -4.58 -25.75 -17.17
C LEU A 70 -3.19 -26.31 -16.82
N GLU A 71 -3.13 -27.48 -16.19
CA GLU A 71 -1.88 -28.08 -15.67
C GLU A 71 -1.01 -27.07 -14.92
N SER A 72 -1.63 -26.16 -14.16
CA SER A 72 -0.96 -25.05 -13.50
C SER A 72 -1.38 -24.89 -12.04
N THR A 73 -0.49 -24.31 -11.24
CA THR A 73 -0.77 -23.96 -9.85
C THR A 73 -1.18 -22.50 -9.75
N ARG A 74 -2.39 -22.24 -9.27
CA ARG A 74 -2.87 -20.90 -8.96
C ARG A 74 -2.52 -20.53 -7.53
N VAL A 75 -1.92 -19.37 -7.37
CA VAL A 75 -1.62 -18.76 -6.08
C VAL A 75 -2.44 -17.49 -5.95
N GLU A 76 -3.27 -17.42 -4.91
CA GLU A 76 -4.07 -16.24 -4.59
C GLU A 76 -3.58 -15.64 -3.28
N ALA A 77 -3.44 -14.31 -3.25
CA ALA A 77 -3.20 -13.55 -2.04
C ALA A 77 -4.35 -12.57 -1.83
N GLN A 78 -4.90 -12.57 -0.64
CA GLN A 78 -6.03 -11.71 -0.27
C GLN A 78 -5.70 -10.98 1.03
N MET A 79 -6.04 -9.69 1.09
CA MET A 79 -5.91 -8.87 2.29
C MET A 79 -7.09 -7.92 2.41
N ALA A 80 -7.46 -7.61 3.64
CA ALA A 80 -8.44 -6.57 3.94
C ALA A 80 -7.76 -5.50 4.81
N PHE A 81 -7.71 -4.29 4.30
CA PHE A 81 -7.12 -3.16 5.00
C PHE A 81 -7.87 -1.86 4.69
N ASP A 82 -7.78 -0.92 5.59
CA ASP A 82 -8.28 0.44 5.42
C ASP A 82 -7.25 1.44 5.94
N MET A 83 -7.05 2.52 5.20
CA MET A 83 -6.15 3.60 5.59
C MET A 83 -6.98 4.75 6.12
N LYS A 84 -6.68 5.18 7.35
CA LYS A 84 -7.44 6.23 8.03
C LYS A 84 -6.52 7.37 8.46
N LEU A 85 -6.89 8.58 8.07
CA LEU A 85 -6.31 9.79 8.66
C LEU A 85 -6.93 9.97 10.05
N VAL A 86 -6.09 9.96 11.08
CA VAL A 86 -6.53 10.06 12.48
C VAL A 86 -6.44 11.50 12.97
N SER A 87 -5.35 12.20 12.64
CA SER A 87 -5.19 13.61 12.98
C SER A 87 -4.56 14.37 11.81
N ALA A 88 -5.33 15.29 11.26
CA ALA A 88 -4.86 16.15 10.16
C ALA A 88 -3.79 17.15 10.61
N ASP A 89 -3.80 17.54 11.89
CA ASP A 89 -2.86 18.52 12.45
C ASP A 89 -1.43 18.00 12.58
N LEU A 90 -1.26 16.67 12.49
CA LEU A 90 0.04 16.01 12.57
C LEU A 90 0.66 15.73 11.20
N GLY A 91 0.10 16.29 10.15
CA GLY A 91 0.62 16.13 8.80
C GLY A 91 0.52 17.40 7.98
N TYR A 92 1.46 17.58 7.07
CA TYR A 92 1.42 18.65 6.08
C TYR A 92 1.74 18.11 4.69
N PHE A 93 0.91 18.47 3.73
CA PHE A 93 1.02 18.01 2.36
C PHE A 93 1.33 19.17 1.41
N TRP A 94 2.36 19.00 0.60
CA TRP A 94 2.71 19.91 -0.50
C TRP A 94 2.38 19.24 -1.83
N ASP A 95 1.57 19.92 -2.64
CA ASP A 95 1.19 19.41 -3.94
C ASP A 95 2.25 19.67 -5.03
N SER A 96 3.03 20.74 -4.90
CA SER A 96 4.11 21.08 -5.83
C SER A 96 5.28 21.70 -5.11
N ILE A 97 6.35 20.92 -4.90
CA ILE A 97 7.57 21.38 -4.22
C ILE A 97 8.65 21.79 -5.20
N VAL A 98 8.62 21.23 -6.40
CA VAL A 98 9.66 21.44 -7.42
C VAL A 98 9.01 22.05 -8.65
N ALA A 99 9.68 23.05 -9.17
CA ALA A 99 9.26 23.69 -10.42
C ALA A 99 9.38 22.74 -11.63
#